data_49b58135fff43b8cb4cb5b674444ddb2
#
_entry.id   49b58135fff43b8cb4cb5b674444ddb2
#
_cell.length_a   1.000
_cell.length_b   1.000
_cell.length_c   1.000
_cell.angle_alpha   90.00
_cell.angle_beta   90.00
_cell.angle_gamma   90.00
#
_symmetry.space_group_name_H-M   'P 1'
#
loop_
_entity.id
_entity.type
_entity.pdbx_description
1 polymer ?
#
loop_
_entity_poly.entity_id
_entity_poly.type
_entity_poly.pdbx_seq_one_letter_code
_entity_poly.pdbx_strand_id
1 'polypeptide(L)'
;MKQLKQFDFRAIRRPMLAVWLLFFVFAAATALLLQLVVLPFLLPRLHAGNGLLAGDWAGFHAIAAELAEKIHAQGWFVWELRPGLQAPSGIAAALYVLTVPHPWVLVPLNAAIHATTGVVLVRIMQSFVPDLRHALACVLPFMLFPSAMTWYAQIHKDGYYYAGIFLSLYGWILLARLETWKGRAGRPLLGLLWIFVGCLLIWVVRPYGVKLMQGIGVIFTLMLVPLFVFRGLRRQLPALRAVLSVLIVLALPVALGVYKDRGAHGEVTVVSYDVLRQAKIERGPVDPFAEKAAVFAERVDWQRTDWLPASLDDIFFTLAVVRAGYAGSKAASNVDADVMFHSAVDFIPYLPRALQIGFAAPFPAQWLGQGSNEASTVMRRISAPEMIVVYCALLFLPYALWLWRRRIETWLTFSFCTILLLIYTYITPNIGTLYRTRYGFLMMLVALGIAGGMSAWRDLHSKTT
;
A
#
# COMPACT_ATOMS: atom_id res chain seq x y z
N MET A 1 -23.17 30.76 22.64
CA MET A 1 -22.25 29.73 22.15
C MET A 1 -20.91 29.87 22.86
N LYS A 2 -20.59 28.96 23.80
CA LYS A 2 -19.30 28.98 24.52
C LYS A 2 -18.18 28.73 23.50
N GLN A 3 -17.21 29.67 23.43
CA GLN A 3 -15.99 29.49 22.64
C GLN A 3 -15.33 28.17 23.03
N LEU A 4 -15.38 27.18 22.13
CA LEU A 4 -14.51 26.01 22.21
C LEU A 4 -13.08 26.56 22.21
N LYS A 5 -12.39 26.49 23.36
CA LYS A 5 -10.97 26.83 23.48
C LYS A 5 -10.22 26.12 22.35
N GLN A 6 -9.69 26.89 21.41
CA GLN A 6 -8.87 26.35 20.34
C GLN A 6 -7.72 25.57 20.98
N PHE A 7 -7.71 24.27 20.77
CA PHE A 7 -6.64 23.39 21.27
C PHE A 7 -5.33 23.79 20.60
N ASP A 8 -4.41 24.36 21.37
CA ASP A 8 -3.15 24.87 20.83
C ASP A 8 -2.08 23.76 20.82
N PHE A 9 -1.92 23.13 19.67
CA PHE A 9 -0.88 22.13 19.45
C PHE A 9 0.56 22.66 19.63
N ARG A 10 0.74 24.00 19.64
CA ARG A 10 2.07 24.61 19.86
C ARG A 10 2.53 24.46 21.31
N ALA A 11 1.61 24.29 22.26
CA ALA A 11 1.90 24.03 23.65
C ALA A 11 2.44 22.59 23.91
N ILE A 12 2.27 21.68 22.95
CA ILE A 12 2.68 20.28 23.11
C ILE A 12 4.18 20.16 22.79
N ARG A 13 4.98 19.73 23.73
CA ARG A 13 6.44 19.55 23.58
C ARG A 13 6.81 18.57 22.47
N ARG A 14 5.99 17.54 22.18
CA ARG A 14 6.18 16.52 21.15
C ARG A 14 4.89 16.25 20.34
N PRO A 15 4.47 17.17 19.47
CA PRO A 15 3.15 17.10 18.83
C PRO A 15 2.96 15.83 18.00
N MET A 16 3.99 15.30 17.34
CA MET A 16 3.86 14.07 16.55
C MET A 16 3.66 12.82 17.41
N LEU A 17 4.25 12.77 18.62
CA LEU A 17 3.98 11.68 19.55
C LEU A 17 2.54 11.75 20.06
N ALA A 18 2.03 12.95 20.33
CA ALA A 18 0.63 13.12 20.73
C ALA A 18 -0.34 12.69 19.61
N VAL A 19 -0.05 13.02 18.35
CA VAL A 19 -0.83 12.55 17.19
C VAL A 19 -0.75 11.02 17.09
N TRP A 20 0.43 10.44 17.26
CA TRP A 20 0.61 8.99 17.21
C TRP A 20 -0.20 8.29 18.31
N LEU A 21 -0.15 8.80 19.55
CA LEU A 21 -0.94 8.26 20.66
C LEU A 21 -2.45 8.38 20.39
N LEU A 22 -2.91 9.51 19.88
CA LEU A 22 -4.32 9.69 19.50
C LEU A 22 -4.75 8.66 18.45
N PHE A 23 -3.99 8.49 17.39
CA PHE A 23 -4.26 7.51 16.35
C PHE A 23 -4.18 6.07 16.85
N PHE A 24 -3.21 5.77 17.72
CA PHE A 24 -3.07 4.47 18.35
C PHE A 24 -4.28 4.12 19.21
N VAL A 25 -4.68 5.03 20.12
CA VAL A 25 -5.84 4.81 21.01
C VAL A 25 -7.12 4.67 20.19
N PHE A 26 -7.31 5.52 19.17
CA PHE A 26 -8.46 5.43 18.27
C PHE A 26 -8.49 4.06 17.56
N ALA A 27 -7.39 3.63 16.93
CA ALA A 27 -7.33 2.37 16.20
C ALA A 27 -7.48 1.16 17.15
N ALA A 28 -6.86 1.18 18.32
CA ALA A 28 -7.00 0.10 19.29
C ALA A 28 -8.44 0.01 19.82
N ALA A 29 -9.04 1.14 20.20
CA ALA A 29 -10.42 1.15 20.73
C ALA A 29 -11.43 0.68 19.67
N THR A 30 -11.32 1.15 18.43
CA THR A 30 -12.21 0.75 17.34
C THR A 30 -12.01 -0.73 16.96
N ALA A 31 -10.78 -1.23 16.98
CA ALA A 31 -10.48 -2.64 16.73
C ALA A 31 -11.08 -3.56 17.82
N LEU A 32 -10.90 -3.20 19.08
CA LEU A 32 -11.49 -3.95 20.20
C LEU A 32 -13.03 -3.89 20.17
N LEU A 33 -13.59 -2.70 19.89
CA LEU A 33 -15.04 -2.54 19.74
C LEU A 33 -15.57 -3.44 18.61
N LEU A 34 -14.89 -3.49 17.46
CA LEU A 34 -15.28 -4.33 16.35
C LEU A 34 -15.24 -5.82 16.73
N GLN A 35 -14.13 -6.28 17.32
CA GLN A 35 -13.95 -7.70 17.64
C GLN A 35 -14.84 -8.19 18.80
N LEU A 36 -15.01 -7.38 19.85
CA LEU A 36 -15.66 -7.82 21.08
C LEU A 36 -17.16 -7.48 21.13
N VAL A 37 -17.63 -6.49 20.36
CA VAL A 37 -19.00 -6.00 20.42
C VAL A 37 -19.70 -6.07 19.06
N VAL A 38 -19.14 -5.38 18.05
CA VAL A 38 -19.85 -5.22 16.78
C VAL A 38 -20.04 -6.55 16.05
N LEU A 39 -18.99 -7.34 15.92
CA LEU A 39 -19.06 -8.61 15.20
C LEU A 39 -19.91 -9.64 15.96
N PRO A 40 -19.70 -9.91 17.25
CA PRO A 40 -20.49 -10.93 17.96
C PRO A 40 -21.96 -10.56 18.13
N PHE A 41 -22.29 -9.29 18.39
CA PHE A 41 -23.65 -8.90 18.82
C PHE A 41 -24.43 -8.12 17.75
N LEU A 42 -23.78 -7.23 16.97
CA LEU A 42 -24.46 -6.39 15.99
C LEU A 42 -24.43 -6.98 14.58
N LEU A 43 -23.37 -7.72 14.24
CA LEU A 43 -23.17 -8.32 12.92
C LEU A 43 -22.83 -9.83 13.03
N PRO A 44 -23.64 -10.64 13.75
CA PRO A 44 -23.32 -12.06 14.00
C PRO A 44 -23.21 -12.90 12.73
N ARG A 45 -23.90 -12.53 11.66
CA ARG A 45 -23.81 -13.19 10.36
C ARG A 45 -22.46 -13.01 9.64
N LEU A 46 -21.70 -11.96 10.00
CA LEU A 46 -20.36 -11.69 9.48
C LEU A 46 -19.27 -12.24 10.41
N HIS A 47 -19.65 -12.70 11.61
CA HIS A 47 -18.71 -13.16 12.63
C HIS A 47 -18.34 -14.63 12.39
N ALA A 48 -17.06 -14.90 12.18
CA ALA A 48 -16.52 -16.25 12.00
C ALA A 48 -16.02 -16.90 13.30
N GLY A 49 -16.31 -16.29 14.44
CA GLY A 49 -15.77 -16.67 15.76
C GLY A 49 -14.55 -15.83 16.16
N ASN A 50 -14.26 -15.78 17.46
CA ASN A 50 -13.10 -15.10 18.04
C ASN A 50 -12.92 -13.62 17.64
N GLY A 51 -14.01 -12.91 17.33
CA GLY A 51 -13.96 -11.52 16.88
C GLY A 51 -13.46 -11.33 15.44
N LEU A 52 -13.42 -12.40 14.65
CA LEU A 52 -12.98 -12.36 13.25
C LEU A 52 -14.17 -12.22 12.29
N LEU A 53 -13.96 -11.49 11.21
CA LEU A 53 -14.83 -11.48 10.05
C LEU A 53 -14.73 -12.81 9.29
N ALA A 54 -15.80 -13.23 8.64
CA ALA A 54 -15.78 -14.35 7.72
C ALA A 54 -14.90 -14.02 6.50
N GLY A 55 -13.91 -14.86 6.21
CA GLY A 55 -12.96 -14.69 5.12
C GLY A 55 -11.56 -15.20 5.45
N ASP A 56 -10.55 -14.62 4.80
CA ASP A 56 -9.13 -15.01 4.91
C ASP A 56 -8.60 -14.97 6.37
N TRP A 57 -9.15 -14.08 7.18
CA TRP A 57 -8.70 -13.83 8.57
C TRP A 57 -8.88 -15.05 9.49
N ALA A 58 -9.98 -15.80 9.29
CA ALA A 58 -10.22 -17.04 10.04
C ALA A 58 -9.18 -18.11 9.69
N GLY A 59 -8.81 -18.22 8.40
CA GLY A 59 -7.74 -19.10 7.95
C GLY A 59 -6.38 -18.71 8.52
N PHE A 60 -6.06 -17.42 8.56
CA PHE A 60 -4.82 -16.94 9.17
C PHE A 60 -4.75 -17.20 10.66
N HIS A 61 -5.88 -17.11 11.36
CA HIS A 61 -5.98 -17.47 12.78
C HIS A 61 -5.74 -18.95 13.00
N ALA A 62 -6.36 -19.82 12.20
CA ALA A 62 -6.19 -21.28 12.32
C ALA A 62 -4.73 -21.70 12.12
N ILE A 63 -4.06 -21.17 11.08
CA ILE A 63 -2.62 -21.41 10.84
C ILE A 63 -1.78 -20.90 12.03
N ALA A 64 -2.13 -19.75 12.60
CA ALA A 64 -1.40 -19.18 13.73
C ALA A 64 -1.57 -20.00 15.00
N ALA A 65 -2.79 -20.48 15.29
CA ALA A 65 -3.08 -21.32 16.44
C ALA A 65 -2.36 -22.67 16.36
N GLU A 66 -2.42 -23.31 15.19
CA GLU A 66 -1.70 -24.58 14.94
C GLU A 66 -0.17 -24.43 15.12
N LEU A 67 0.40 -23.36 14.61
CA LEU A 67 1.83 -23.07 14.78
C LEU A 67 2.17 -22.80 16.25
N ALA A 68 1.32 -22.07 16.97
CA ALA A 68 1.52 -21.81 18.40
C ALA A 68 1.50 -23.11 19.23
N GLU A 69 0.60 -24.05 18.94
CA GLU A 69 0.56 -25.38 19.56
C GLU A 69 1.85 -26.18 19.26
N LYS A 70 2.33 -26.15 18.02
CA LYS A 70 3.60 -26.80 17.63
C LYS A 70 4.80 -26.20 18.41
N ILE A 71 4.83 -24.86 18.59
CA ILE A 71 5.87 -24.20 19.36
C ILE A 71 5.81 -24.61 20.84
N HIS A 72 4.62 -24.73 21.44
CA HIS A 72 4.47 -25.22 22.82
C HIS A 72 4.94 -26.65 22.98
N ALA A 73 4.68 -27.52 21.98
CA ALA A 73 5.05 -28.94 22.05
C ALA A 73 6.54 -29.18 21.76
N GLN A 74 7.13 -28.42 20.85
CA GLN A 74 8.44 -28.70 20.29
C GLN A 74 9.49 -27.62 20.57
N GLY A 75 9.08 -26.40 20.96
CA GLY A 75 9.97 -25.26 21.19
C GLY A 75 10.03 -24.27 20.04
N TRP A 76 10.70 -23.13 20.28
CA TRP A 76 10.75 -22.01 19.34
C TRP A 76 11.47 -22.28 18.00
N PHE A 77 12.23 -23.34 17.89
CA PHE A 77 12.97 -23.69 16.65
C PHE A 77 12.05 -24.09 15.51
N VAL A 78 10.79 -24.47 15.79
CA VAL A 78 9.77 -24.76 14.76
C VAL A 78 9.00 -23.52 14.31
N TRP A 79 9.29 -22.34 14.89
CA TRP A 79 8.63 -21.12 14.48
C TRP A 79 9.03 -20.71 13.06
N GLU A 80 8.03 -20.39 12.27
CA GLU A 80 8.19 -19.87 10.91
C GLU A 80 7.56 -18.48 10.81
N LEU A 81 8.27 -17.55 10.17
CA LEU A 81 7.72 -16.21 9.90
C LEU A 81 6.53 -16.27 8.95
N ARG A 82 6.52 -17.21 8.01
CA ARG A 82 5.51 -17.31 6.94
C ARG A 82 4.91 -18.72 6.82
N PRO A 83 4.27 -19.23 7.88
CA PRO A 83 3.60 -20.53 7.79
C PRO A 83 2.50 -20.45 6.73
N GLY A 84 2.44 -21.43 5.83
CA GLY A 84 1.50 -21.40 4.71
C GLY A 84 1.58 -20.13 3.86
N LEU A 85 2.76 -19.49 3.76
CA LEU A 85 3.05 -18.26 3.03
C LEU A 85 2.38 -16.99 3.64
N GLN A 86 1.96 -17.04 4.90
CA GLN A 86 1.22 -15.98 5.55
C GLN A 86 1.98 -15.41 6.76
N ALA A 87 2.78 -14.37 6.55
CA ALA A 87 3.52 -13.71 7.64
C ALA A 87 2.62 -13.21 8.80
N PRO A 88 1.42 -12.70 8.58
CA PRO A 88 0.52 -12.35 9.68
C PRO A 88 0.25 -13.53 10.62
N SER A 89 0.16 -14.76 10.09
CA SER A 89 -0.04 -15.98 10.90
C SER A 89 1.20 -16.31 11.73
N GLY A 90 2.42 -16.15 11.18
CA GLY A 90 3.65 -16.36 11.94
C GLY A 90 3.86 -15.34 13.05
N ILE A 91 3.52 -14.06 12.77
CA ILE A 91 3.54 -12.99 13.79
C ILE A 91 2.49 -13.27 14.89
N ALA A 92 1.29 -13.68 14.48
CA ALA A 92 0.22 -14.03 15.42
C ALA A 92 0.62 -15.22 16.29
N ALA A 93 1.17 -16.28 15.71
CA ALA A 93 1.64 -17.47 16.44
C ALA A 93 2.65 -17.11 17.53
N ALA A 94 3.64 -16.25 17.20
CA ALA A 94 4.61 -15.79 18.19
C ALA A 94 3.96 -15.06 19.37
N LEU A 95 2.97 -14.20 19.12
CA LEU A 95 2.22 -13.52 20.17
C LEU A 95 1.30 -14.48 20.95
N TYR A 96 0.70 -15.46 20.29
CA TYR A 96 -0.15 -16.46 20.94
C TYR A 96 0.64 -17.32 21.93
N VAL A 97 1.84 -17.72 21.58
CA VAL A 97 2.74 -18.46 22.49
C VAL A 97 3.08 -17.65 23.75
N LEU A 98 3.25 -16.33 23.58
CA LEU A 98 3.61 -15.45 24.70
C LEU A 98 2.40 -15.00 25.54
N THR A 99 1.17 -15.21 25.05
CA THR A 99 -0.05 -14.70 25.68
C THR A 99 -1.18 -15.73 25.66
N VAL A 100 -2.16 -15.55 24.75
CA VAL A 100 -3.30 -16.45 24.53
C VAL A 100 -3.61 -16.56 23.03
N PRO A 101 -4.09 -17.71 22.55
CA PRO A 101 -4.39 -17.90 21.12
C PRO A 101 -5.69 -17.20 20.71
N HIS A 102 -5.71 -15.87 20.81
CA HIS A 102 -6.88 -15.06 20.52
C HIS A 102 -6.51 -13.83 19.66
N PRO A 103 -7.28 -13.51 18.59
CA PRO A 103 -6.95 -12.43 17.65
C PRO A 103 -6.78 -11.03 18.27
N TRP A 104 -7.47 -10.70 19.36
CA TRP A 104 -7.36 -9.39 20.01
C TRP A 104 -5.95 -9.08 20.54
N VAL A 105 -5.12 -10.09 20.74
CA VAL A 105 -3.70 -9.92 21.14
C VAL A 105 -2.89 -9.14 20.11
N LEU A 106 -3.30 -9.18 18.84
CA LEU A 106 -2.64 -8.43 17.77
C LEU A 106 -3.08 -6.95 17.70
N VAL A 107 -4.17 -6.58 18.38
CA VAL A 107 -4.72 -5.21 18.30
C VAL A 107 -3.69 -4.14 18.65
N PRO A 108 -2.90 -4.24 19.74
CA PRO A 108 -1.89 -3.23 20.03
C PRO A 108 -0.84 -3.07 18.91
N LEU A 109 -0.38 -4.18 18.33
CA LEU A 109 0.59 -4.17 17.24
C LEU A 109 0.00 -3.57 15.96
N ASN A 110 -1.18 -4.02 15.55
CA ASN A 110 -1.85 -3.50 14.36
C ASN A 110 -2.20 -2.01 14.50
N ALA A 111 -2.69 -1.59 15.68
CA ALA A 111 -2.98 -0.19 15.98
C ALA A 111 -1.70 0.68 15.93
N ALA A 112 -0.58 0.19 16.46
CA ALA A 112 0.70 0.90 16.41
C ALA A 112 1.17 1.08 14.96
N ILE A 113 1.03 0.06 14.12
CA ILE A 113 1.39 0.12 12.70
C ILE A 113 0.49 1.09 11.95
N HIS A 114 -0.83 1.03 12.19
CA HIS A 114 -1.80 1.93 11.57
C HIS A 114 -1.56 3.39 11.98
N ALA A 115 -1.33 3.64 13.28
CA ALA A 115 -0.98 4.97 13.80
C ALA A 115 0.33 5.50 13.21
N THR A 116 1.34 4.64 13.07
CA THR A 116 2.61 5.00 12.43
C THR A 116 2.40 5.41 10.98
N THR A 117 1.60 4.65 10.23
CA THR A 117 1.22 5.00 8.85
C THR A 117 0.53 6.36 8.79
N GLY A 118 -0.45 6.60 9.67
CA GLY A 118 -1.16 7.88 9.76
C GLY A 118 -0.22 9.06 10.05
N VAL A 119 0.73 8.91 10.98
CA VAL A 119 1.73 9.94 11.29
C VAL A 119 2.66 10.20 10.09
N VAL A 120 3.08 9.15 9.39
CA VAL A 120 3.92 9.30 8.19
C VAL A 120 3.16 10.06 7.11
N LEU A 121 1.87 9.75 6.89
CA LEU A 121 1.01 10.51 5.97
C LEU A 121 0.90 11.98 6.38
N VAL A 122 0.70 12.28 7.67
CA VAL A 122 0.70 13.67 8.18
C VAL A 122 2.03 14.36 7.89
N ARG A 123 3.17 13.67 8.06
CA ARG A 123 4.50 14.20 7.74
C ARG A 123 4.67 14.47 6.24
N ILE A 124 4.18 13.60 5.39
CA ILE A 124 4.16 13.83 3.94
C ILE A 124 3.27 15.04 3.62
N MET A 125 2.07 15.13 4.20
CA MET A 125 1.15 16.25 3.97
C MET A 125 1.69 17.59 4.48
N GLN A 126 2.48 17.61 5.57
CA GLN A 126 3.17 18.82 6.01
C GLN A 126 4.18 19.37 4.98
N SER A 127 4.52 18.58 3.95
CA SER A 127 5.28 19.08 2.80
C SER A 127 4.47 20.03 1.93
N PHE A 128 3.15 19.94 1.94
CA PHE A 128 2.22 20.72 1.12
C PHE A 128 1.48 21.76 1.94
N VAL A 129 0.99 21.35 3.09
CA VAL A 129 0.26 22.20 4.07
C VAL A 129 1.01 22.14 5.40
N PRO A 130 1.86 23.16 5.71
CA PRO A 130 2.74 23.13 6.89
C PRO A 130 2.01 23.11 8.24
N ASP A 131 0.80 23.67 8.29
CA ASP A 131 0.00 23.68 9.52
C ASP A 131 -0.47 22.27 9.87
N LEU A 132 -0.22 21.86 11.13
CA LEU A 132 -0.50 20.52 11.60
C LEU A 132 -2.00 20.19 11.56
N ARG A 133 -2.87 21.15 11.85
CA ARG A 133 -4.34 20.93 11.86
C ARG A 133 -4.85 20.60 10.47
N HIS A 134 -4.38 21.36 9.46
CA HIS A 134 -4.73 21.12 8.07
C HIS A 134 -4.13 19.80 7.56
N ALA A 135 -2.89 19.48 7.92
CA ALA A 135 -2.28 18.19 7.56
C ALA A 135 -3.03 17.00 8.19
N LEU A 136 -3.49 17.13 9.45
CA LEU A 136 -4.35 16.14 10.10
C LEU A 136 -5.68 15.99 9.37
N ALA A 137 -6.37 17.09 9.04
CA ALA A 137 -7.64 17.04 8.31
C ALA A 137 -7.53 16.30 6.97
N CYS A 138 -6.40 16.45 6.26
CA CYS A 138 -6.15 15.73 5.01
C CYS A 138 -6.04 14.20 5.22
N VAL A 139 -5.57 13.75 6.37
CA VAL A 139 -5.31 12.33 6.66
C VAL A 139 -6.51 11.65 7.34
N LEU A 140 -7.50 12.40 7.81
CA LEU A 140 -8.68 11.84 8.48
C LEU A 140 -9.37 10.71 7.69
N PRO A 141 -9.59 10.77 6.36
CA PRO A 141 -10.20 9.67 5.64
C PRO A 141 -9.44 8.36 5.79
N PHE A 142 -8.09 8.39 5.76
CA PHE A 142 -7.27 7.21 5.99
C PHE A 142 -7.50 6.58 7.37
N MET A 143 -7.73 7.40 8.39
CA MET A 143 -7.91 6.93 9.77
C MET A 143 -9.35 6.52 10.07
N LEU A 144 -10.35 7.17 9.47
CA LEU A 144 -11.75 7.07 9.89
C LEU A 144 -12.62 6.16 9.01
N PHE A 145 -12.19 5.82 7.81
CA PHE A 145 -13.02 5.01 6.92
C PHE A 145 -13.29 3.62 7.53
N PRO A 146 -14.56 3.21 7.65
CA PRO A 146 -14.93 1.92 8.23
C PRO A 146 -14.30 0.72 7.50
N SER A 147 -14.07 0.83 6.18
CA SER A 147 -13.40 -0.23 5.43
C SER A 147 -11.98 -0.51 5.97
N ALA A 148 -11.24 0.50 6.44
CA ALA A 148 -9.92 0.31 7.03
C ALA A 148 -9.97 -0.50 8.32
N MET A 149 -11.03 -0.34 9.11
CA MET A 149 -11.21 -1.06 10.37
C MET A 149 -11.30 -2.57 10.14
N THR A 150 -11.75 -3.01 8.96
CA THR A 150 -11.89 -4.43 8.65
C THR A 150 -10.54 -5.14 8.51
N TRP A 151 -9.43 -4.43 8.27
CA TRP A 151 -8.11 -5.07 8.20
C TRP A 151 -7.20 -4.76 9.39
N TYR A 152 -7.13 -3.53 9.91
CA TYR A 152 -6.27 -3.32 11.07
C TYR A 152 -6.84 -3.91 12.36
N ALA A 153 -8.15 -4.20 12.41
CA ALA A 153 -8.79 -4.94 13.48
C ALA A 153 -8.73 -6.47 13.29
N GLN A 154 -8.10 -6.98 12.26
CA GLN A 154 -8.05 -8.40 11.91
C GLN A 154 -6.60 -8.87 11.77
N ILE A 155 -6.39 -10.20 11.61
CA ILE A 155 -5.08 -10.75 11.28
C ILE A 155 -4.83 -10.50 9.79
N HIS A 156 -4.05 -9.48 9.46
CA HIS A 156 -3.90 -9.06 8.06
C HIS A 156 -2.53 -8.48 7.72
N LYS A 157 -2.17 -8.51 6.43
CA LYS A 157 -0.89 -8.02 5.92
C LYS A 157 -0.93 -6.57 5.41
N ASP A 158 -2.11 -6.02 5.13
CA ASP A 158 -2.23 -4.74 4.44
C ASP A 158 -1.72 -3.55 5.28
N GLY A 159 -1.95 -3.54 6.60
CA GLY A 159 -1.43 -2.48 7.48
C GLY A 159 0.09 -2.37 7.45
N TYR A 160 0.80 -3.50 7.53
CA TYR A 160 2.27 -3.56 7.44
C TYR A 160 2.77 -3.09 6.06
N TYR A 161 2.06 -3.50 5.00
CA TYR A 161 2.38 -3.13 3.65
C TYR A 161 2.25 -1.62 3.44
N TYR A 162 1.15 -1.00 3.91
CA TYR A 162 0.97 0.45 3.82
C TYR A 162 2.00 1.22 4.63
N ALA A 163 2.31 0.78 5.86
CA ALA A 163 3.38 1.38 6.65
C ALA A 163 4.71 1.35 5.88
N GLY A 164 5.05 0.20 5.30
CA GLY A 164 6.27 0.04 4.52
C GLY A 164 6.32 0.95 3.29
N ILE A 165 5.24 1.02 2.53
CA ILE A 165 5.11 1.88 1.35
C ILE A 165 5.33 3.36 1.72
N PHE A 166 4.63 3.86 2.74
CA PHE A 166 4.69 5.28 3.07
C PHE A 166 5.98 5.68 3.79
N LEU A 167 6.58 4.80 4.56
CA LEU A 167 7.94 5.00 5.08
C LEU A 167 8.94 5.13 3.92
N SER A 168 8.85 4.26 2.93
CA SER A 168 9.70 4.32 1.74
C SER A 168 9.50 5.63 0.97
N LEU A 169 8.24 6.01 0.70
CA LEU A 169 7.92 7.29 0.03
C LEU A 169 8.45 8.48 0.82
N TYR A 170 8.24 8.51 2.14
CA TYR A 170 8.74 9.58 2.99
C TYR A 170 10.27 9.67 2.96
N GLY A 171 10.95 8.52 2.97
CA GLY A 171 12.40 8.45 2.79
C GLY A 171 12.87 9.05 1.47
N TRP A 172 12.21 8.75 0.36
CA TRP A 172 12.50 9.35 -0.95
C TRP A 172 12.25 10.86 -0.97
N ILE A 173 11.18 11.35 -0.33
CA ILE A 173 10.92 12.79 -0.18
C ILE A 173 12.04 13.47 0.62
N LEU A 174 12.54 12.83 1.68
CA LEU A 174 13.66 13.36 2.45
C LEU A 174 14.94 13.42 1.61
N LEU A 175 15.22 12.41 0.78
CA LEU A 175 16.38 12.41 -0.12
C LEU A 175 16.26 13.49 -1.21
N ALA A 176 15.05 13.74 -1.73
CA ALA A 176 14.81 14.76 -2.74
C ALA A 176 15.02 16.20 -2.23
N ARG A 177 14.91 16.41 -0.91
CA ARG A 177 15.04 17.72 -0.26
C ARG A 177 16.48 18.06 0.09
N LEU A 178 17.29 18.33 -0.87
CA LEU A 178 18.71 18.65 -0.69
C LEU A 178 18.98 19.92 0.14
N GLU A 179 18.07 20.88 0.13
CA GLU A 179 18.17 22.10 0.94
C GLU A 179 18.28 21.83 2.44
N THR A 180 17.76 20.69 2.88
CA THR A 180 17.84 20.26 4.27
C THR A 180 19.21 19.75 4.67
N TRP A 181 20.15 19.56 3.74
CA TRP A 181 21.54 19.18 4.03
C TRP A 181 22.39 20.34 4.58
N LYS A 182 21.88 21.58 4.50
CA LYS A 182 22.56 22.71 5.16
C LYS A 182 22.52 22.53 6.66
N GLY A 183 23.63 22.05 7.22
CA GLY A 183 23.87 21.99 8.68
C GLY A 183 23.43 20.73 9.43
N ARG A 184 22.79 19.72 8.80
CA ARG A 184 22.39 18.47 9.46
C ARG A 184 22.63 17.25 8.57
N ALA A 185 23.81 16.66 8.63
CA ALA A 185 24.19 15.47 7.86
C ALA A 185 23.29 14.24 8.12
N GLY A 186 22.55 14.22 9.23
CA GLY A 186 21.70 13.08 9.59
C GLY A 186 20.39 12.91 8.79
N ARG A 187 19.93 13.92 8.05
CA ARG A 187 18.64 13.82 7.34
C ARG A 187 18.64 12.88 6.12
N PRO A 188 19.70 12.85 5.28
CA PRO A 188 19.78 11.85 4.22
C PRO A 188 19.88 10.42 4.74
N LEU A 189 20.68 10.20 5.81
CA LEU A 189 20.77 8.91 6.47
C LEU A 189 19.41 8.47 7.02
N LEU A 190 18.64 9.40 7.58
CA LEU A 190 17.27 9.12 8.01
C LEU A 190 16.38 8.76 6.83
N GLY A 191 16.52 9.41 5.66
CA GLY A 191 15.80 9.06 4.44
C GLY A 191 16.11 7.64 3.99
N LEU A 192 17.38 7.26 3.95
CA LEU A 192 17.81 5.89 3.64
C LEU A 192 17.26 4.89 4.66
N LEU A 193 17.36 5.20 5.95
CA LEU A 193 16.80 4.35 7.01
C LEU A 193 15.32 4.08 6.80
N TRP A 194 14.52 5.12 6.51
CA TRP A 194 13.08 4.94 6.28
C TRP A 194 12.77 4.12 5.04
N ILE A 195 13.56 4.23 3.96
CA ILE A 195 13.40 3.38 2.78
C ILE A 195 13.69 1.92 3.14
N PHE A 196 14.79 1.64 3.83
CA PHE A 196 15.15 0.27 4.21
C PHE A 196 14.16 -0.33 5.22
N VAL A 197 13.76 0.41 6.25
CA VAL A 197 12.72 -0.04 7.21
C VAL A 197 11.39 -0.27 6.49
N GLY A 198 11.02 0.63 5.57
CA GLY A 198 9.81 0.46 4.76
C GLY A 198 9.87 -0.80 3.90
N CYS A 199 10.98 -1.02 3.20
CA CYS A 199 11.18 -2.25 2.41
C CYS A 199 11.24 -3.51 3.29
N LEU A 200 11.77 -3.43 4.52
CA LEU A 200 11.73 -4.55 5.47
C LEU A 200 10.28 -4.94 5.82
N LEU A 201 9.43 -3.97 6.15
CA LEU A 201 8.01 -4.24 6.44
C LEU A 201 7.29 -4.85 5.23
N ILE A 202 7.57 -4.33 4.03
CA ILE A 202 7.04 -4.88 2.78
C ILE A 202 7.54 -6.33 2.60
N TRP A 203 8.84 -6.58 2.77
CA TRP A 203 9.45 -7.89 2.60
C TRP A 203 8.87 -8.92 3.58
N VAL A 204 8.60 -8.52 4.82
CA VAL A 204 8.00 -9.40 5.83
C VAL A 204 6.66 -9.95 5.34
N VAL A 205 5.76 -9.09 4.81
CA VAL A 205 4.37 -9.49 4.50
C VAL A 205 4.11 -9.75 3.02
N ARG A 206 4.88 -9.12 2.12
CA ARG A 206 4.75 -9.20 0.66
C ARG A 206 6.12 -9.04 -0.02
N PRO A 207 7.00 -10.06 -0.02
CA PRO A 207 8.36 -9.95 -0.59
C PRO A 207 8.41 -9.40 -2.02
N TYR A 208 7.47 -9.78 -2.88
CA TYR A 208 7.38 -9.25 -4.24
C TYR A 208 7.22 -7.72 -4.29
N GLY A 209 6.66 -7.13 -3.24
CA GLY A 209 6.50 -5.68 -3.13
C GLY A 209 7.83 -4.92 -3.10
N VAL A 210 8.91 -5.55 -2.65
CA VAL A 210 10.25 -4.93 -2.71
C VAL A 210 10.71 -4.77 -4.16
N LYS A 211 10.41 -5.71 -5.05
CA LYS A 211 10.70 -5.58 -6.49
C LYS A 211 9.95 -4.39 -7.09
N LEU A 212 8.70 -4.16 -6.66
CA LEU A 212 7.95 -2.95 -7.04
C LEU A 212 8.65 -1.68 -6.53
N MET A 213 9.15 -1.69 -5.29
CA MET A 213 9.91 -0.56 -4.73
C MET A 213 11.23 -0.33 -5.49
N GLN A 214 11.90 -1.38 -5.94
CA GLN A 214 13.09 -1.26 -6.80
C GLN A 214 12.74 -0.63 -8.15
N GLY A 215 11.67 -1.07 -8.81
CA GLY A 215 11.18 -0.48 -10.07
C GLY A 215 10.82 1.01 -9.92
N ILE A 216 10.07 1.35 -8.87
CA ILE A 216 9.76 2.75 -8.54
C ILE A 216 11.05 3.53 -8.23
N GLY A 217 12.00 2.92 -7.53
CA GLY A 217 13.32 3.49 -7.25
C GLY A 217 14.07 3.86 -8.53
N VAL A 218 14.01 3.04 -9.57
CA VAL A 218 14.57 3.36 -10.89
C VAL A 218 13.89 4.60 -11.48
N ILE A 219 12.55 4.65 -11.44
CA ILE A 219 11.79 5.81 -11.94
C ILE A 219 12.17 7.08 -11.16
N PHE A 220 12.27 6.99 -9.83
CA PHE A 220 12.67 8.11 -8.99
C PHE A 220 14.11 8.53 -9.26
N THR A 221 15.00 7.58 -9.55
CA THR A 221 16.38 7.87 -9.99
C THR A 221 16.37 8.69 -11.27
N LEU A 222 15.58 8.29 -12.27
CA LEU A 222 15.44 9.02 -13.53
C LEU A 222 14.87 10.44 -13.33
N MET A 223 14.06 10.68 -12.31
CA MET A 223 13.54 12.01 -11.97
C MET A 223 14.56 12.86 -11.19
N LEU A 224 15.27 12.27 -10.24
CA LEU A 224 16.13 13.00 -9.29
C LEU A 224 17.54 13.26 -9.81
N VAL A 225 18.11 12.34 -10.60
CA VAL A 225 19.46 12.53 -11.15
C VAL A 225 19.56 13.81 -12.02
N PRO A 226 18.67 14.03 -13.01
CA PRO A 226 18.69 15.27 -13.79
C PRO A 226 18.50 16.51 -12.90
N LEU A 227 17.63 16.43 -11.89
CA LEU A 227 17.40 17.54 -10.95
C LEU A 227 18.68 17.88 -10.17
N PHE A 228 19.40 16.88 -9.67
CA PHE A 228 20.62 17.10 -8.88
C PHE A 228 21.77 17.62 -9.73
N VAL A 229 21.94 17.06 -10.94
CA VAL A 229 22.91 17.54 -11.91
C VAL A 229 22.63 19.00 -12.29
N PHE A 230 21.39 19.34 -12.63
CA PHE A 230 20.99 20.71 -12.98
C PHE A 230 21.23 21.69 -11.82
N ARG A 231 20.88 21.33 -10.58
CA ARG A 231 21.15 22.17 -9.39
C ARG A 231 22.65 22.33 -9.10
N GLY A 232 23.44 21.28 -9.34
CA GLY A 232 24.90 21.33 -9.27
C GLY A 232 25.51 22.28 -10.30
N LEU A 233 25.13 22.13 -11.57
CA LEU A 233 25.57 22.97 -12.67
C LEU A 233 25.19 24.46 -12.44
N ARG A 234 24.01 24.72 -11.91
CA ARG A 234 23.56 26.08 -11.56
C ARG A 234 24.13 26.58 -10.22
N ARG A 235 25.11 25.90 -9.64
CA ARG A 235 25.74 26.25 -8.35
C ARG A 235 24.74 26.45 -7.19
N GLN A 236 23.54 25.92 -7.33
CA GLN A 236 22.53 25.89 -6.26
C GLN A 236 22.90 24.86 -5.17
N LEU A 237 23.76 23.90 -5.52
CA LEU A 237 24.37 22.91 -4.62
C LEU A 237 25.88 22.90 -4.82
N PRO A 238 26.67 22.69 -3.75
CA PRO A 238 28.10 22.34 -3.87
C PRO A 238 28.26 21.10 -4.75
N ALA A 239 29.22 21.12 -5.69
CA ALA A 239 29.44 20.04 -6.66
C ALA A 239 29.58 18.65 -6.00
N LEU A 240 30.35 18.57 -4.91
CA LEU A 240 30.52 17.33 -4.14
C LEU A 240 29.18 16.77 -3.63
N ARG A 241 28.27 17.63 -3.14
CA ARG A 241 26.95 17.20 -2.67
C ARG A 241 26.06 16.74 -3.81
N ALA A 242 26.11 17.40 -4.96
CA ALA A 242 25.38 16.97 -6.15
C ALA A 242 25.84 15.58 -6.59
N VAL A 243 27.15 15.35 -6.68
CA VAL A 243 27.75 14.05 -7.03
C VAL A 243 27.34 12.97 -6.02
N LEU A 244 27.49 13.21 -4.72
CA LEU A 244 27.10 12.24 -3.68
C LEU A 244 25.61 11.91 -3.75
N SER A 245 24.75 12.89 -4.01
CA SER A 245 23.31 12.65 -4.14
C SER A 245 22.97 11.78 -5.34
N VAL A 246 23.63 12.02 -6.48
CA VAL A 246 23.49 11.19 -7.68
C VAL A 246 23.95 9.76 -7.39
N LEU A 247 25.11 9.58 -6.76
CA LEU A 247 25.62 8.25 -6.42
C LEU A 247 24.70 7.49 -5.46
N ILE A 248 24.17 8.15 -4.43
CA ILE A 248 23.22 7.54 -3.49
C ILE A 248 21.96 7.07 -4.21
N VAL A 249 21.38 7.94 -5.06
CA VAL A 249 20.13 7.62 -5.76
C VAL A 249 20.33 6.52 -6.80
N LEU A 250 21.48 6.47 -7.48
CA LEU A 250 21.83 5.38 -8.42
C LEU A 250 22.06 4.05 -7.69
N ALA A 251 22.70 4.08 -6.52
CA ALA A 251 23.01 2.86 -5.77
C ALA A 251 21.77 2.27 -5.07
N LEU A 252 20.75 3.08 -4.75
CA LEU A 252 19.66 2.66 -3.90
C LEU A 252 18.81 1.51 -4.46
N PRO A 253 18.36 1.52 -5.74
CA PRO A 253 17.61 0.39 -6.30
C PRO A 253 18.41 -0.92 -6.27
N VAL A 254 19.74 -0.85 -6.46
CA VAL A 254 20.63 -2.01 -6.37
C VAL A 254 20.76 -2.48 -4.92
N ALA A 255 20.94 -1.55 -3.98
CA ALA A 255 21.05 -1.86 -2.56
C ALA A 255 19.78 -2.52 -1.99
N LEU A 256 18.59 -2.19 -2.52
CA LEU A 256 17.34 -2.87 -2.15
C LEU A 256 17.32 -4.36 -2.55
N GLY A 257 18.22 -4.80 -3.42
CA GLY A 257 18.41 -6.21 -3.74
C GLY A 257 18.88 -7.07 -2.55
N VAL A 258 19.27 -6.46 -1.40
CA VAL A 258 19.54 -7.20 -0.16
C VAL A 258 18.33 -7.99 0.33
N TYR A 259 17.12 -7.49 0.07
CA TYR A 259 15.86 -8.18 0.37
C TYR A 259 15.57 -9.27 -0.66
N LYS A 260 16.48 -10.23 -0.81
CA LYS A 260 16.30 -11.39 -1.68
C LYS A 260 15.19 -12.27 -1.13
N ASP A 261 14.36 -12.74 -2.03
CA ASP A 261 13.40 -13.77 -1.74
C ASP A 261 14.15 -15.12 -1.63
N ARG A 262 14.39 -15.59 -0.41
CA ARG A 262 15.01 -16.89 -0.16
C ARG A 262 13.90 -17.92 -0.01
N GLY A 263 13.48 -18.49 -1.14
CA GLY A 263 12.60 -19.66 -1.13
C GLY A 263 11.19 -19.39 -0.58
N ALA A 264 10.67 -18.19 -0.74
CA ALA A 264 9.25 -17.96 -0.56
C ALA A 264 8.51 -18.65 -1.71
N HIS A 265 8.32 -19.96 -1.56
CA HIS A 265 7.42 -20.71 -2.41
C HIS A 265 6.06 -20.03 -2.36
N GLY A 266 5.55 -19.59 -3.51
CA GLY A 266 4.19 -19.10 -3.64
C GLY A 266 3.96 -17.61 -3.79
N GLU A 267 4.97 -16.77 -3.89
CA GLU A 267 4.80 -15.37 -4.25
C GLU A 267 5.22 -15.09 -5.69
N VAL A 268 4.45 -14.23 -6.36
CA VAL A 268 4.67 -13.85 -7.76
C VAL A 268 6.09 -13.30 -7.93
N THR A 269 7.02 -14.17 -8.21
CA THR A 269 8.29 -13.78 -8.81
C THR A 269 8.02 -13.38 -10.25
N VAL A 270 8.80 -12.45 -10.80
CA VAL A 270 8.74 -12.18 -12.25
C VAL A 270 8.97 -13.52 -12.96
N VAL A 271 7.94 -14.00 -13.64
CA VAL A 271 7.98 -15.29 -14.32
C VAL A 271 8.49 -15.03 -15.71
N SER A 272 9.61 -15.65 -16.06
CA SER A 272 10.11 -15.61 -17.44
C SER A 272 9.24 -16.48 -18.33
N TYR A 273 8.74 -15.88 -19.41
CA TYR A 273 7.98 -16.60 -20.44
C TYR A 273 8.74 -17.80 -21.00
N ASP A 274 10.05 -17.66 -21.25
CA ASP A 274 10.89 -18.72 -21.78
C ASP A 274 11.04 -19.87 -20.79
N VAL A 275 11.20 -19.58 -19.49
CA VAL A 275 11.31 -20.59 -18.43
C VAL A 275 10.02 -21.40 -18.32
N LEU A 276 8.84 -20.76 -18.35
CA LEU A 276 7.57 -21.47 -18.32
C LEU A 276 7.33 -22.31 -19.59
N ARG A 277 7.75 -21.81 -20.75
CA ARG A 277 7.65 -22.55 -22.01
C ARG A 277 8.56 -23.77 -22.01
N GLN A 278 9.78 -23.67 -21.46
CA GLN A 278 10.73 -24.78 -21.34
C GLN A 278 10.29 -25.79 -20.28
N ALA A 279 9.77 -25.36 -19.12
CA ALA A 279 9.25 -26.24 -18.07
C ALA A 279 8.08 -27.12 -18.55
N LYS A 280 7.36 -26.68 -19.59
CA LYS A 280 6.31 -27.47 -20.25
C LYS A 280 6.91 -28.66 -21.04
N ILE A 281 8.18 -28.58 -21.43
CA ILE A 281 8.89 -29.61 -22.23
C ILE A 281 9.57 -30.60 -21.28
N GLU A 282 10.03 -30.18 -20.09
CA GLU A 282 10.71 -31.03 -19.11
C GLU A 282 9.78 -31.34 -17.93
N ARG A 283 9.09 -32.50 -17.96
CA ARG A 283 8.24 -32.97 -16.85
C ARG A 283 9.11 -33.52 -15.70
N GLY A 284 9.60 -32.59 -14.84
CA GLY A 284 10.17 -32.88 -13.53
C GLY A 284 9.21 -32.53 -12.38
N PRO A 285 9.50 -32.89 -11.10
CA PRO A 285 8.68 -32.46 -9.96
C PRO A 285 8.70 -30.94 -9.85
N VAL A 286 7.57 -30.31 -10.22
CA VAL A 286 7.39 -28.86 -10.30
C VAL A 286 6.84 -28.38 -8.98
N ASP A 287 7.38 -27.26 -8.47
CA ASP A 287 6.81 -26.50 -7.36
C ASP A 287 5.30 -26.27 -7.61
N PRO A 288 4.38 -26.61 -6.66
CA PRO A 288 2.93 -26.46 -6.83
C PRO A 288 2.49 -25.07 -7.23
N PHE A 289 3.33 -24.07 -7.04
CA PHE A 289 3.05 -22.69 -7.42
C PHE A 289 3.48 -22.38 -8.86
N ALA A 290 4.61 -22.93 -9.29
CA ALA A 290 5.02 -22.90 -10.70
C ALA A 290 3.98 -23.63 -11.57
N GLU A 291 3.39 -24.71 -11.07
CA GLU A 291 2.31 -25.45 -11.72
C GLU A 291 1.04 -24.58 -11.88
N LYS A 292 0.61 -23.86 -10.81
CA LYS A 292 -0.52 -22.93 -10.90
C LYS A 292 -0.22 -21.77 -11.85
N ALA A 293 0.97 -21.21 -11.80
CA ALA A 293 1.38 -20.13 -12.70
C ALA A 293 1.42 -20.61 -14.15
N ALA A 294 1.89 -21.83 -14.41
CA ALA A 294 1.89 -22.45 -15.73
C ALA A 294 0.45 -22.63 -16.29
N VAL A 295 -0.49 -23.10 -15.46
CA VAL A 295 -1.92 -23.22 -15.84
C VAL A 295 -2.53 -21.87 -16.22
N PHE A 296 -2.19 -20.80 -15.51
CA PHE A 296 -2.67 -19.46 -15.86
C PHE A 296 -1.92 -18.87 -17.06
N ALA A 297 -0.65 -19.16 -17.21
CA ALA A 297 0.15 -18.75 -18.36
C ALA A 297 -0.37 -19.35 -19.69
N GLU A 298 -0.86 -20.60 -19.66
CA GLU A 298 -1.50 -21.22 -20.81
C GLU A 298 -2.75 -20.47 -21.30
N ARG A 299 -3.49 -19.84 -20.35
CA ARG A 299 -4.69 -19.03 -20.68
C ARG A 299 -4.38 -17.68 -21.29
N VAL A 300 -3.14 -17.21 -21.13
CA VAL A 300 -2.75 -15.86 -21.55
C VAL A 300 -2.37 -15.84 -23.03
N ASP A 301 -1.90 -16.96 -23.62
CA ASP A 301 -1.42 -17.05 -25.02
C ASP A 301 -0.50 -15.86 -25.38
N TRP A 302 0.59 -15.72 -24.62
CA TRP A 302 1.46 -14.55 -24.65
C TRP A 302 2.29 -14.48 -25.93
N GLN A 303 2.30 -13.31 -26.56
CA GLN A 303 3.15 -12.97 -27.71
C GLN A 303 4.19 -11.95 -27.28
N ARG A 304 5.47 -12.30 -27.45
CA ARG A 304 6.56 -11.37 -27.14
C ARG A 304 6.52 -10.13 -28.01
N THR A 305 6.87 -9.00 -27.42
CA THR A 305 6.97 -7.73 -28.11
C THR A 305 8.41 -7.51 -28.54
N ASP A 306 8.71 -7.70 -29.83
CA ASP A 306 10.09 -7.77 -30.40
C ASP A 306 10.99 -6.57 -30.07
N TRP A 307 10.42 -5.35 -30.01
CA TRP A 307 11.17 -4.13 -29.70
C TRP A 307 11.41 -3.89 -28.21
N LEU A 308 10.79 -4.68 -27.33
CA LEU A 308 10.89 -4.52 -25.88
C LEU A 308 11.98 -5.46 -25.34
N PRO A 309 12.88 -4.97 -24.44
CA PRO A 309 13.83 -5.88 -23.75
C PRO A 309 13.10 -7.02 -23.04
N ALA A 310 13.62 -8.25 -23.17
CA ALA A 310 12.97 -9.45 -22.64
C ALA A 310 12.61 -9.33 -21.14
N SER A 311 13.46 -8.70 -20.33
CA SER A 311 13.21 -8.49 -18.90
C SER A 311 12.01 -7.56 -18.62
N LEU A 312 11.73 -6.61 -19.49
CA LEU A 312 10.55 -5.75 -19.39
C LEU A 312 9.31 -6.47 -19.90
N ASP A 313 9.41 -7.22 -20.99
CA ASP A 313 8.32 -8.04 -21.52
C ASP A 313 7.86 -9.08 -20.48
N ASP A 314 8.80 -9.74 -19.79
CA ASP A 314 8.52 -10.69 -18.70
C ASP A 314 7.75 -10.02 -17.52
N ILE A 315 7.95 -8.73 -17.25
CA ILE A 315 7.14 -8.01 -16.25
C ILE A 315 5.68 -7.93 -16.70
N PHE A 316 5.42 -7.51 -17.94
CA PHE A 316 4.06 -7.43 -18.47
C PHE A 316 3.40 -8.81 -18.56
N PHE A 317 4.14 -9.83 -18.99
CA PHE A 317 3.70 -11.21 -18.95
C PHE A 317 3.27 -11.63 -17.53
N THR A 318 4.10 -11.36 -16.53
CA THR A 318 3.77 -11.66 -15.12
C THR A 318 2.46 -10.97 -14.70
N LEU A 319 2.26 -9.70 -15.05
CA LEU A 319 1.03 -8.98 -14.74
C LEU A 319 -0.19 -9.63 -15.41
N ALA A 320 -0.05 -10.07 -16.67
CA ALA A 320 -1.11 -10.76 -17.41
C ALA A 320 -1.47 -12.12 -16.78
N VAL A 321 -0.48 -12.91 -16.38
CA VAL A 321 -0.66 -14.21 -15.70
C VAL A 321 -1.39 -14.02 -14.36
N VAL A 322 -0.97 -13.04 -13.56
CA VAL A 322 -1.63 -12.72 -12.27
C VAL A 322 -3.08 -12.31 -12.48
N ARG A 323 -3.35 -11.46 -13.49
CA ARG A 323 -4.72 -11.07 -13.85
C ARG A 323 -5.57 -12.29 -14.23
N ALA A 324 -5.04 -13.19 -15.05
CA ALA A 324 -5.74 -14.42 -15.46
C ALA A 324 -6.12 -15.27 -14.23
N GLY A 325 -5.24 -15.34 -13.23
CA GLY A 325 -5.51 -16.00 -11.96
C GLY A 325 -6.69 -15.37 -11.20
N TYR A 326 -6.71 -14.04 -11.08
CA TYR A 326 -7.82 -13.33 -10.41
C TYR A 326 -9.13 -13.39 -11.19
N ALA A 327 -9.09 -13.30 -12.52
CA ALA A 327 -10.29 -13.40 -13.39
C ALA A 327 -11.01 -14.74 -13.24
N GLY A 328 -10.25 -15.82 -12.99
CA GLY A 328 -10.80 -17.17 -12.76
C GLY A 328 -11.63 -17.31 -11.47
N SER A 329 -11.60 -16.32 -10.55
CA SER A 329 -12.32 -16.37 -9.27
C SER A 329 -13.85 -16.30 -9.39
N LYS A 330 -14.41 -15.93 -10.56
CA LYS A 330 -15.86 -15.76 -10.83
C LYS A 330 -16.60 -14.94 -9.74
N ALA A 331 -15.92 -14.02 -9.08
CA ALA A 331 -16.52 -13.18 -8.05
C ALA A 331 -17.54 -12.20 -8.65
N ALA A 332 -18.69 -11.99 -8.00
CA ALA A 332 -19.72 -11.04 -8.45
C ALA A 332 -19.26 -9.58 -8.50
N SER A 333 -18.09 -9.27 -7.95
CA SER A 333 -17.44 -7.96 -8.01
C SER A 333 -16.37 -7.83 -9.09
N ASN A 334 -16.23 -8.83 -9.96
CA ASN A 334 -15.30 -8.73 -11.08
C ASN A 334 -15.80 -7.69 -12.11
N VAL A 335 -14.86 -6.87 -12.57
CA VAL A 335 -15.06 -5.91 -13.67
C VAL A 335 -14.02 -6.19 -14.73
N ASP A 336 -14.45 -6.24 -15.99
CA ASP A 336 -13.60 -6.52 -17.13
C ASP A 336 -12.79 -7.83 -16.95
N ALA A 337 -13.42 -8.88 -16.38
CA ALA A 337 -12.77 -10.17 -16.14
C ALA A 337 -12.50 -10.94 -17.43
N ASP A 338 -13.20 -10.59 -18.50
CA ASP A 338 -13.05 -11.09 -19.86
C ASP A 338 -11.87 -10.45 -20.60
N VAL A 339 -11.39 -9.30 -20.13
CA VAL A 339 -10.24 -8.61 -20.73
C VAL A 339 -8.95 -9.34 -20.35
N MET A 340 -8.30 -9.96 -21.33
CA MET A 340 -7.00 -10.60 -21.20
C MET A 340 -5.95 -9.80 -21.97
N PHE A 341 -4.72 -9.84 -21.51
CA PHE A 341 -3.58 -9.23 -22.18
C PHE A 341 -2.72 -10.33 -22.80
N HIS A 342 -2.48 -10.25 -24.09
CA HIS A 342 -1.71 -11.22 -24.87
C HIS A 342 -0.31 -10.69 -25.24
N SER A 343 -0.07 -9.39 -25.06
CA SER A 343 1.21 -8.73 -25.31
C SER A 343 1.41 -7.52 -24.41
N ALA A 344 2.64 -7.01 -24.30
CA ALA A 344 2.90 -5.77 -23.55
C ALA A 344 2.18 -4.55 -24.16
N VAL A 345 1.88 -4.57 -25.45
CA VAL A 345 1.18 -3.49 -26.15
C VAL A 345 -0.27 -3.38 -25.71
N ASP A 346 -0.93 -4.48 -25.32
CA ASP A 346 -2.35 -4.50 -24.90
C ASP A 346 -2.62 -3.69 -23.63
N PHE A 347 -1.59 -3.44 -22.82
CA PHE A 347 -1.71 -2.59 -21.64
C PHE A 347 -1.96 -1.11 -21.98
N ILE A 348 -1.54 -0.66 -23.16
CA ILE A 348 -1.65 0.75 -23.57
C ILE A 348 -3.11 1.17 -23.80
N PRO A 349 -3.90 0.49 -24.65
CA PRO A 349 -5.31 0.86 -24.89
C PRO A 349 -6.18 0.66 -23.63
N TYR A 350 -5.80 -0.22 -22.72
CA TYR A 350 -6.53 -0.43 -21.46
C TYR A 350 -6.20 0.62 -20.39
N LEU A 351 -5.16 1.44 -20.56
CA LEU A 351 -4.70 2.44 -19.56
C LEU A 351 -5.81 3.42 -19.13
N PRO A 352 -6.64 4.02 -20.03
CA PRO A 352 -7.72 4.91 -19.61
C PRO A 352 -8.75 4.18 -18.71
N ARG A 353 -9.07 2.93 -19.04
CA ARG A 353 -9.98 2.10 -18.26
C ARG A 353 -9.36 1.71 -16.91
N ALA A 354 -8.08 1.35 -16.88
CA ALA A 354 -7.36 1.07 -15.65
C ALA A 354 -7.32 2.30 -14.72
N LEU A 355 -7.11 3.49 -15.25
CA LEU A 355 -7.20 4.73 -14.47
C LEU A 355 -8.61 4.94 -13.92
N GLN A 356 -9.66 4.79 -14.76
CA GLN A 356 -11.04 4.93 -14.32
C GLN A 356 -11.36 3.96 -13.16
N ILE A 357 -11.02 2.68 -13.30
CA ILE A 357 -11.24 1.66 -12.26
C ILE A 357 -10.40 1.98 -11.04
N GLY A 358 -9.11 2.27 -11.24
CA GLY A 358 -8.17 2.56 -10.16
C GLY A 358 -8.61 3.73 -9.27
N PHE A 359 -9.10 4.81 -9.85
CA PHE A 359 -9.52 6.00 -9.10
C PHE A 359 -10.98 5.93 -8.64
N ALA A 360 -11.89 5.38 -9.45
CA ALA A 360 -13.31 5.56 -9.26
C ALA A 360 -14.11 4.30 -8.86
N ALA A 361 -13.58 3.07 -8.96
CA ALA A 361 -14.33 1.90 -8.51
C ALA A 361 -14.35 1.80 -6.97
N PRO A 362 -15.35 1.20 -6.30
CA PRO A 362 -16.61 0.75 -6.91
C PRO A 362 -17.46 1.89 -7.43
N PHE A 363 -18.02 1.70 -8.60
CA PHE A 363 -18.86 2.71 -9.25
C PHE A 363 -20.22 2.84 -8.56
N PRO A 364 -20.90 4.01 -8.65
CA PRO A 364 -22.20 4.24 -8.00
C PRO A 364 -23.25 3.15 -8.27
N ALA A 365 -23.30 2.63 -9.50
CA ALA A 365 -24.19 1.54 -9.87
C ALA A 365 -23.96 0.23 -9.08
N GLN A 366 -22.79 0.07 -8.45
CA GLN A 366 -22.43 -1.13 -7.70
C GLN A 366 -22.68 -1.00 -6.19
N TRP A 367 -22.93 0.21 -5.67
CA TRP A 367 -22.96 0.47 -4.22
C TRP A 367 -24.10 -0.23 -3.50
N LEU A 368 -25.29 -0.26 -4.10
CA LEU A 368 -26.50 -0.87 -3.52
C LEU A 368 -26.74 -2.30 -4.02
N GLY A 369 -25.94 -2.79 -4.96
CA GLY A 369 -26.05 -4.13 -5.52
C GLY A 369 -25.69 -5.23 -4.49
N GLN A 370 -26.23 -6.42 -4.71
CA GLN A 370 -25.87 -7.59 -3.92
C GLN A 370 -24.45 -8.07 -4.28
N GLY A 371 -23.67 -8.46 -3.27
CA GLY A 371 -22.40 -9.14 -3.42
C GLY A 371 -22.54 -10.64 -3.59
N SER A 372 -21.42 -11.37 -3.71
CA SER A 372 -21.40 -12.84 -3.78
C SER A 372 -21.87 -13.49 -2.47
N ASN A 373 -21.82 -12.76 -1.37
CA ASN A 373 -22.27 -13.17 -0.05
C ASN A 373 -22.70 -11.93 0.77
N GLU A 374 -23.23 -12.16 1.96
CA GLU A 374 -23.74 -11.09 2.85
C GLU A 374 -22.61 -10.11 3.23
N ALA A 375 -21.42 -10.62 3.56
CA ALA A 375 -20.27 -9.79 3.91
C ALA A 375 -19.88 -8.84 2.78
N SER A 376 -19.83 -9.32 1.54
CA SER A 376 -19.52 -8.50 0.37
C SER A 376 -20.62 -7.48 0.06
N THR A 377 -21.89 -7.80 0.37
CA THR A 377 -23.01 -6.86 0.24
C THR A 377 -22.90 -5.71 1.26
N VAL A 378 -22.58 -6.03 2.52
CA VAL A 378 -22.35 -5.02 3.56
C VAL A 378 -21.15 -4.14 3.20
N MET A 379 -20.04 -4.71 2.73
CA MET A 379 -18.86 -3.96 2.35
C MET A 379 -19.14 -3.00 1.17
N ARG A 380 -19.96 -3.37 0.20
CA ARG A 380 -20.40 -2.46 -0.87
C ARG A 380 -21.15 -1.25 -0.33
N ARG A 381 -22.07 -1.46 0.61
CA ARG A 381 -22.83 -0.38 1.25
C ARG A 381 -21.94 0.55 2.09
N ILE A 382 -20.95 -0.01 2.78
CA ILE A 382 -19.94 0.77 3.53
C ILE A 382 -19.09 1.59 2.57
N SER A 383 -18.69 1.03 1.43
CA SER A 383 -17.85 1.75 0.47
C SER A 383 -18.56 2.92 -0.22
N ALA A 384 -19.89 2.95 -0.26
CA ALA A 384 -20.64 4.01 -0.92
C ALA A 384 -20.38 5.42 -0.33
N PRO A 385 -20.59 5.69 0.98
CA PRO A 385 -20.28 6.99 1.57
C PRO A 385 -18.77 7.30 1.52
N GLU A 386 -17.91 6.29 1.65
CA GLU A 386 -16.46 6.48 1.51
C GLU A 386 -16.10 6.98 0.11
N MET A 387 -16.68 6.40 -0.95
CA MET A 387 -16.42 6.80 -2.32
C MET A 387 -16.98 8.20 -2.65
N ILE A 388 -18.04 8.65 -2.00
CA ILE A 388 -18.50 10.05 -2.13
C ILE A 388 -17.40 11.01 -1.65
N VAL A 389 -16.80 10.75 -0.48
CA VAL A 389 -15.69 11.55 0.04
C VAL A 389 -14.49 11.48 -0.91
N VAL A 390 -14.16 10.29 -1.43
CA VAL A 390 -13.09 10.10 -2.42
C VAL A 390 -13.35 10.95 -3.66
N TYR A 391 -14.54 10.90 -4.24
CA TYR A 391 -14.86 11.67 -5.44
C TYR A 391 -14.77 13.19 -5.18
N CYS A 392 -15.35 13.66 -4.08
CA CYS A 392 -15.25 15.07 -3.70
C CYS A 392 -13.79 15.54 -3.56
N ALA A 393 -12.93 14.72 -2.94
CA ALA A 393 -11.52 15.05 -2.80
C ALA A 393 -10.78 15.02 -4.14
N LEU A 394 -11.01 14.00 -4.97
CA LEU A 394 -10.35 13.86 -6.26
C LEU A 394 -10.69 14.96 -7.27
N LEU A 395 -11.86 15.62 -7.14
CA LEU A 395 -12.20 16.82 -7.93
C LEU A 395 -11.16 17.94 -7.76
N PHE A 396 -10.55 18.06 -6.58
CA PHE A 396 -9.54 19.07 -6.29
C PHE A 396 -8.09 18.58 -6.52
N LEU A 397 -7.89 17.29 -6.86
CA LEU A 397 -6.56 16.77 -7.12
C LEU A 397 -5.84 17.46 -8.29
N PRO A 398 -6.48 17.73 -9.45
CA PRO A 398 -5.83 18.48 -10.54
C PRO A 398 -5.38 19.87 -10.09
N TYR A 399 -6.18 20.57 -9.29
CA TYR A 399 -5.80 21.86 -8.74
C TYR A 399 -4.60 21.74 -7.78
N ALA A 400 -4.57 20.73 -6.91
CA ALA A 400 -3.44 20.47 -6.03
C ALA A 400 -2.14 20.21 -6.83
N LEU A 401 -2.21 19.40 -7.87
CA LEU A 401 -1.06 19.12 -8.75
C LEU A 401 -0.58 20.38 -9.47
N TRP A 402 -1.51 21.21 -9.95
CA TRP A 402 -1.16 22.49 -10.58
C TRP A 402 -0.54 23.46 -9.59
N LEU A 403 -1.07 23.57 -8.38
CA LEU A 403 -0.59 24.49 -7.32
C LEU A 403 0.85 24.14 -6.93
N TRP A 404 1.16 22.87 -6.74
CA TRP A 404 2.48 22.39 -6.32
C TRP A 404 3.34 21.81 -7.44
N ARG A 405 2.99 22.05 -8.72
CA ARG A 405 3.68 21.48 -9.88
C ARG A 405 5.20 21.72 -9.94
N ARG A 406 5.68 22.77 -9.25
CA ARG A 406 7.12 23.10 -9.20
C ARG A 406 7.87 22.38 -8.08
N ARG A 407 7.16 21.66 -7.22
CA ARG A 407 7.74 20.88 -6.10
C ARG A 407 7.95 19.44 -6.52
N ILE A 408 9.18 18.95 -6.36
CA ILE A 408 9.50 17.56 -6.72
C ILE A 408 8.72 16.56 -5.87
N GLU A 409 8.42 16.89 -4.62
CA GLU A 409 7.64 16.05 -3.71
C GLU A 409 6.25 15.74 -4.27
N THR A 410 5.66 16.68 -5.01
CA THR A 410 4.35 16.48 -5.65
C THR A 410 4.42 15.34 -6.64
N TRP A 411 5.42 15.37 -7.50
CA TRP A 411 5.58 14.36 -8.55
C TRP A 411 6.04 13.02 -8.00
N LEU A 412 6.90 12.99 -6.98
CA LEU A 412 7.25 11.75 -6.29
C LEU A 412 6.01 11.13 -5.64
N THR A 413 5.21 11.91 -4.91
CA THR A 413 4.01 11.38 -4.24
C THR A 413 2.95 10.93 -5.24
N PHE A 414 2.67 11.76 -6.25
CA PHE A 414 1.65 11.45 -7.26
C PHE A 414 2.03 10.24 -8.10
N SER A 415 3.25 10.21 -8.66
CA SER A 415 3.70 9.09 -9.49
C SER A 415 3.79 7.79 -8.68
N PHE A 416 4.30 7.84 -7.45
CA PHE A 416 4.36 6.69 -6.56
C PHE A 416 2.98 6.05 -6.36
N CYS A 417 2.00 6.85 -5.94
CA CYS A 417 0.65 6.36 -5.68
C CYS A 417 -0.06 5.90 -6.95
N THR A 418 0.11 6.63 -8.07
CA THR A 418 -0.55 6.29 -9.33
C THR A 418 0.04 5.05 -9.97
N ILE A 419 1.36 4.86 -9.93
CA ILE A 419 2.01 3.65 -10.45
C ILE A 419 1.52 2.41 -9.68
N LEU A 420 1.55 2.44 -8.34
CA LEU A 420 1.06 1.34 -7.54
C LEU A 420 -0.43 1.07 -7.78
N LEU A 421 -1.24 2.12 -7.83
CA LEU A 421 -2.67 2.01 -8.13
C LEU A 421 -2.91 1.34 -9.48
N LEU A 422 -2.17 1.74 -10.53
CA LEU A 422 -2.28 1.15 -11.85
C LEU A 422 -1.85 -0.31 -11.86
N ILE A 423 -0.71 -0.66 -11.28
CA ILE A 423 -0.23 -2.05 -11.21
C ILE A 423 -1.31 -2.94 -10.58
N TYR A 424 -1.86 -2.54 -9.43
CA TYR A 424 -2.92 -3.32 -8.77
C TYR A 424 -4.21 -3.37 -9.59
N THR A 425 -4.55 -2.32 -10.34
CA THR A 425 -5.73 -2.31 -11.22
C THR A 425 -5.55 -3.23 -12.42
N TYR A 426 -4.36 -3.26 -13.01
CA TYR A 426 -4.07 -4.18 -14.12
C TYR A 426 -4.19 -5.63 -13.70
N ILE A 427 -3.72 -6.00 -12.52
CA ILE A 427 -3.69 -7.41 -12.07
C ILE A 427 -4.98 -7.86 -11.38
N THR A 428 -5.83 -6.95 -10.87
CA THR A 428 -6.95 -7.33 -10.00
C THR A 428 -8.29 -6.88 -10.58
N PRO A 429 -8.98 -7.72 -11.37
CA PRO A 429 -10.33 -7.42 -11.86
C PRO A 429 -11.39 -7.45 -10.73
N ASN A 430 -11.12 -8.10 -9.60
CA ASN A 430 -12.00 -8.15 -8.45
C ASN A 430 -11.97 -6.83 -7.69
N ILE A 431 -13.06 -6.03 -7.80
CA ILE A 431 -13.14 -4.70 -7.15
C ILE A 431 -13.06 -4.79 -5.62
N GLY A 432 -13.60 -5.83 -4.99
CA GLY A 432 -13.51 -5.99 -3.54
C GLY A 432 -12.06 -6.13 -3.06
N THR A 433 -11.29 -6.96 -3.76
CA THR A 433 -9.85 -7.11 -3.51
C THR A 433 -9.09 -5.83 -3.86
N LEU A 434 -9.40 -5.20 -5.01
CA LEU A 434 -8.77 -3.96 -5.44
C LEU A 434 -9.04 -2.82 -4.46
N TYR A 435 -10.27 -2.68 -3.96
CA TYR A 435 -10.64 -1.63 -3.00
C TYR A 435 -9.77 -1.69 -1.75
N ARG A 436 -9.51 -2.89 -1.26
CA ARG A 436 -8.61 -3.13 -0.14
C ARG A 436 -7.15 -2.85 -0.50
N THR A 437 -6.64 -3.42 -1.59
CA THR A 437 -5.21 -3.36 -1.93
C THR A 437 -4.74 -1.98 -2.38
N ARG A 438 -5.62 -1.14 -2.94
CA ARG A 438 -5.28 0.23 -3.35
C ARG A 438 -5.52 1.29 -2.28
N TYR A 439 -6.17 0.91 -1.16
CA TYR A 439 -6.64 1.86 -0.15
C TYR A 439 -5.58 2.89 0.24
N GLY A 440 -4.39 2.45 0.63
CA GLY A 440 -3.32 3.36 1.07
C GLY A 440 -2.99 4.41 0.01
N PHE A 441 -2.71 3.98 -1.23
CA PHE A 441 -2.31 4.90 -2.31
C PHE A 441 -3.44 5.87 -2.68
N LEU A 442 -4.67 5.37 -2.73
CA LEU A 442 -5.85 6.21 -3.00
C LEU A 442 -6.05 7.24 -1.90
N MET A 443 -5.91 6.87 -0.62
CA MET A 443 -6.04 7.81 0.51
C MET A 443 -4.97 8.89 0.52
N MET A 444 -3.75 8.62 0.02
CA MET A 444 -2.73 9.65 -0.16
C MET A 444 -3.14 10.66 -1.25
N LEU A 445 -3.72 10.18 -2.36
CA LEU A 445 -4.24 11.04 -3.43
C LEU A 445 -5.47 11.84 -2.96
N VAL A 446 -6.33 11.24 -2.16
CA VAL A 446 -7.44 11.91 -1.47
C VAL A 446 -6.92 13.01 -0.54
N ALA A 447 -5.89 12.74 0.25
CA ALA A 447 -5.27 13.73 1.13
C ALA A 447 -4.71 14.93 0.35
N LEU A 448 -4.07 14.70 -0.81
CA LEU A 448 -3.63 15.75 -1.71
C LEU A 448 -4.82 16.55 -2.26
N GLY A 449 -5.90 15.87 -2.65
CA GLY A 449 -7.12 16.50 -3.13
C GLY A 449 -7.76 17.40 -2.06
N ILE A 450 -7.91 16.90 -0.83
CA ILE A 450 -8.44 17.71 0.30
C ILE A 450 -7.56 18.94 0.53
N ALA A 451 -6.24 18.80 0.52
CA ALA A 451 -5.31 19.91 0.66
C ALA A 451 -5.46 20.94 -0.48
N GLY A 452 -5.69 20.46 -1.70
CA GLY A 452 -6.02 21.31 -2.86
C GLY A 452 -7.32 22.09 -2.66
N GLY A 453 -8.39 21.40 -2.22
CA GLY A 453 -9.68 22.03 -1.92
C GLY A 453 -9.59 23.08 -0.83
N MET A 454 -8.87 22.83 0.26
CA MET A 454 -8.63 23.80 1.34
C MET A 454 -7.83 25.01 0.84
N SER A 455 -6.90 24.82 -0.08
CA SER A 455 -6.13 25.91 -0.68
C SER A 455 -6.99 26.75 -1.62
N ALA A 456 -7.80 26.10 -2.47
CA ALA A 456 -8.75 26.78 -3.34
C ALA A 456 -9.76 27.63 -2.54
N TRP A 457 -10.28 27.09 -1.45
CA TRP A 457 -11.18 27.80 -0.55
C TRP A 457 -10.54 29.07 0.03
N ARG A 458 -9.29 29.00 0.49
CA ARG A 458 -8.55 30.15 1.02
C ARG A 458 -8.32 31.21 -0.04
N ASP A 459 -7.94 30.82 -1.25
CA ASP A 459 -7.66 31.73 -2.36
C ASP A 459 -8.92 32.49 -2.81
N LEU A 460 -10.09 31.84 -2.76
CA LEU A 460 -11.38 32.49 -3.02
C LEU A 460 -11.70 33.54 -1.97
N HIS A 461 -11.55 33.25 -0.67
CA HIS A 461 -11.89 34.18 0.40
C HIS A 461 -10.88 35.33 0.56
N SER A 462 -9.60 35.12 0.21
CA SER A 462 -8.60 36.19 0.23
C SER A 462 -8.76 37.22 -0.89
N LYS A 463 -9.56 36.92 -1.93
CA LYS A 463 -9.89 37.87 -3.01
C LYS A 463 -11.17 38.66 -2.75
N THR A 464 -11.95 38.26 -1.77
CA THR A 464 -13.22 38.92 -1.38
C THR A 464 -13.09 39.85 -0.16
N THR A 465 -11.97 39.82 0.51
CA THR A 465 -11.54 40.76 1.58
C THR A 465 -10.50 41.72 1.04
#